data_8468a83dc7cc5d2f32373a746747e2f6
#
_entry.id   8468a83dc7cc5d2f32373a746747e2f6
#
_cell.length_a   1.000
_cell.length_b   1.000
_cell.length_c   1.000
_cell.angle_alpha   90.00
_cell.angle_beta   90.00
_cell.angle_gamma   90.00
#
_symmetry.space_group_name_H-M   'P 1'
#
loop_
_entity.id
_entity.type
_entity.pdbx_description
1 polymer ?
#
loop_
_entity_poly.entity_id
_entity_poly.type
_entity_poly.pdbx_seq_one_letter_code
_entity_poly.pdbx_strand_id
1 'polypeptide(L)'
;MQLALEQAKQSGAGVPVGAVIVDAEGNILSAAHNNREITHDPAGHAELVAIREASAKLGDWRLENCTLFVTLEPCVMCAGAIVAARIPKVVFGAFDERVGAAGSAYDILRDSRLGKPVEVIPGVLAEESAQLLKDFFEQKRP
;
A
#
# COMPACT_ATOMS: atom_id res chain seq x y z
N MET A 1 7.66 4.88 -6.57
CA MET A 1 6.28 5.43 -6.56
C MET A 1 5.64 5.52 -7.94
N GLN A 2 6.36 5.90 -8.98
CA GLN A 2 5.81 5.93 -10.36
C GLN A 2 5.19 4.60 -10.77
N LEU A 3 5.88 3.50 -10.52
CA LEU A 3 5.36 2.17 -10.84
C LEU A 3 4.11 1.83 -10.03
N ALA A 4 4.03 2.27 -8.78
CA ALA A 4 2.84 2.08 -7.96
C ALA A 4 1.65 2.85 -8.55
N LEU A 5 1.87 4.06 -9.06
CA LEU A 5 0.83 4.84 -9.75
C LEU A 5 0.34 4.13 -11.03
N GLU A 6 1.27 3.52 -11.78
CA GLU A 6 0.91 2.74 -12.96
C GLU A 6 0.02 1.55 -12.58
N GLN A 7 0.35 0.88 -11.47
CA GLN A 7 -0.48 -0.21 -10.96
C GLN A 7 -1.87 0.28 -10.52
N ALA A 8 -1.95 1.45 -9.89
CA ALA A 8 -3.21 2.01 -9.45
C ALA A 8 -4.22 2.15 -10.60
N LYS A 9 -3.75 2.51 -11.77
CA LYS A 9 -4.60 2.69 -12.96
C LYS A 9 -5.23 1.37 -13.45
N GLN A 10 -4.72 0.23 -13.01
CA GLN A 10 -5.22 -1.08 -13.39
C GLN A 10 -6.31 -1.62 -12.46
N SER A 11 -6.76 -0.83 -11.50
CA SER A 11 -7.75 -1.25 -10.49
C SER A 11 -9.17 -1.44 -11.07
N GLY A 12 -9.39 -1.10 -12.32
CA GLY A 12 -10.68 -1.28 -12.98
C GLY A 12 -11.78 -0.47 -12.31
N ALA A 13 -12.86 -1.12 -11.90
CA ALA A 13 -13.99 -0.50 -11.21
C ALA A 13 -13.68 -0.21 -9.73
N GLY A 14 -12.57 -0.69 -9.21
CA GLY A 14 -12.18 -0.47 -7.81
C GLY A 14 -11.43 0.84 -7.60
N VAL A 15 -11.32 1.23 -6.35
CA VAL A 15 -10.58 2.44 -5.96
C VAL A 15 -9.12 2.31 -6.45
N PRO A 16 -8.58 3.31 -7.17
CA PRO A 16 -7.26 3.22 -7.78
C PRO A 16 -6.13 3.37 -6.76
N VAL A 17 -5.64 2.24 -6.28
CA VAL A 17 -4.48 2.14 -5.38
C VAL A 17 -3.51 1.13 -5.95
N GLY A 18 -2.23 1.48 -5.95
CA GLY A 18 -1.16 0.60 -6.39
C GLY A 18 -0.09 0.46 -5.32
N ALA A 19 0.58 -0.68 -5.31
CA ALA A 19 1.64 -0.98 -4.35
C ALA A 19 2.77 -1.76 -5.03
N VAL A 20 4.01 -1.44 -4.62
CA VAL A 20 5.21 -2.11 -5.13
C VAL A 20 6.10 -2.42 -3.95
N ILE A 21 6.65 -3.64 -3.91
CA ILE A 21 7.63 -4.01 -2.89
C ILE A 21 8.96 -4.27 -3.58
N VAL A 22 10.01 -3.64 -3.04
CA VAL A 22 11.38 -3.81 -3.53
C VAL A 22 12.27 -4.35 -2.41
N ASP A 23 13.29 -5.11 -2.79
CA ASP A 23 14.30 -5.60 -1.83
C ASP A 23 15.38 -4.54 -1.58
N ALA A 24 16.38 -4.88 -0.77
CA ALA A 24 17.46 -3.96 -0.39
C ALA A 24 18.32 -3.51 -1.57
N GLU A 25 18.38 -4.32 -2.63
CA GLU A 25 19.14 -4.00 -3.84
C GLU A 25 18.30 -3.25 -4.89
N GLY A 26 17.05 -2.95 -4.58
CA GLY A 26 16.15 -2.26 -5.50
C GLY A 26 15.44 -3.17 -6.50
N ASN A 27 15.55 -4.48 -6.35
CA ASN A 27 14.82 -5.41 -7.22
C ASN A 27 13.34 -5.42 -6.85
N ILE A 28 12.49 -5.40 -7.85
CA ILE A 28 11.03 -5.42 -7.66
C ILE A 28 10.60 -6.86 -7.35
N LEU A 29 10.08 -7.08 -6.15
CA LEU A 29 9.54 -8.37 -5.74
C LEU A 29 8.08 -8.54 -6.14
N SER A 30 7.32 -7.44 -6.10
CA SER A 30 5.92 -7.46 -6.48
C SER A 30 5.46 -6.09 -6.93
N ALA A 31 4.42 -6.08 -7.76
CA ALA A 31 3.72 -4.88 -8.20
C ALA A 31 2.24 -5.25 -8.32
N ALA A 32 1.39 -4.55 -7.60
CA ALA A 32 0.00 -4.93 -7.45
C ALA A 32 -0.93 -3.71 -7.40
N HIS A 33 -2.19 -3.95 -7.66
CA HIS A 33 -3.24 -2.94 -7.56
C HIS A 33 -4.40 -3.45 -6.72
N ASN A 34 -5.28 -2.55 -6.32
CA ASN A 34 -6.51 -2.93 -5.64
C ASN A 34 -7.32 -3.84 -6.59
N ASN A 35 -7.64 -5.05 -6.14
CA ASN A 35 -8.40 -6.02 -6.90
C ASN A 35 -9.69 -6.47 -6.20
N ARG A 36 -10.12 -5.74 -5.17
CA ARG A 36 -11.29 -6.10 -4.37
C ARG A 36 -12.55 -6.32 -5.22
N GLU A 37 -12.80 -5.43 -6.17
CA GLU A 37 -13.95 -5.55 -7.07
C GLU A 37 -13.75 -6.64 -8.11
N ILE A 38 -12.52 -6.80 -8.62
CA ILE A 38 -12.19 -7.77 -9.69
C ILE A 38 -12.33 -9.20 -9.18
N THR A 39 -11.84 -9.49 -7.97
CA THR A 39 -11.79 -10.85 -7.43
C THR A 39 -12.81 -11.10 -6.32
N HIS A 40 -13.64 -10.12 -5.99
CA HIS A 40 -14.60 -10.20 -4.88
C HIS A 40 -13.92 -10.54 -3.55
N ASP A 41 -12.72 -10.01 -3.33
CA ASP A 41 -11.93 -10.24 -2.13
C ASP A 41 -12.01 -9.00 -1.22
N PRO A 42 -12.69 -9.07 -0.06
CA PRO A 42 -12.80 -7.92 0.84
C PRO A 42 -11.45 -7.44 1.37
N ALA A 43 -10.44 -8.29 1.34
CA ALA A 43 -9.07 -7.97 1.74
C ALA A 43 -8.15 -7.71 0.55
N GLY A 44 -8.69 -7.54 -0.66
CA GLY A 44 -7.94 -7.36 -1.91
C GLY A 44 -7.36 -5.97 -2.12
N HIS A 45 -6.87 -5.32 -1.07
CA HIS A 45 -6.14 -4.06 -1.18
C HIS A 45 -4.77 -4.29 -1.82
N ALA A 46 -4.29 -3.30 -2.55
CA ALA A 46 -3.00 -3.38 -3.26
C ALA A 46 -1.86 -3.85 -2.36
N GLU A 47 -1.82 -3.36 -1.13
CA GLU A 47 -0.75 -3.69 -0.18
C GLU A 47 -0.78 -5.19 0.18
N LEU A 48 -1.96 -5.76 0.45
CA LEU A 48 -2.07 -7.18 0.81
C LEU A 48 -1.71 -8.08 -0.37
N VAL A 49 -2.14 -7.70 -1.57
CA VAL A 49 -1.79 -8.43 -2.80
C VAL A 49 -0.27 -8.39 -3.00
N ALA A 50 0.34 -7.21 -2.86
CA ALA A 50 1.79 -7.04 -3.00
C ALA A 50 2.57 -7.86 -1.97
N ILE A 51 2.12 -7.87 -0.71
CA ILE A 51 2.76 -8.65 0.37
C ILE A 51 2.72 -10.15 0.04
N ARG A 52 1.56 -10.67 -0.36
CA ARG A 52 1.41 -12.07 -0.73
C ARG A 52 2.31 -12.46 -1.89
N GLU A 53 2.35 -11.65 -2.94
CA GLU A 53 3.18 -11.92 -4.12
C GLU A 53 4.68 -11.85 -3.79
N ALA A 54 5.10 -10.85 -3.03
CA ALA A 54 6.50 -10.70 -2.63
C ALA A 54 6.96 -11.87 -1.76
N SER A 55 6.12 -12.28 -0.81
CA SER A 55 6.41 -13.41 0.08
C SER A 55 6.54 -14.73 -0.71
N ALA A 56 5.64 -14.95 -1.66
CA ALA A 56 5.70 -16.13 -2.52
C ALA A 56 6.97 -16.14 -3.37
N LYS A 57 7.33 -15.00 -3.96
CA LYS A 57 8.54 -14.88 -4.78
C LYS A 57 9.81 -15.09 -3.97
N LEU A 58 9.85 -14.52 -2.76
CA LEU A 58 11.01 -14.64 -1.87
C LEU A 58 11.10 -16.01 -1.19
N GLY A 59 9.97 -16.71 -1.06
CA GLY A 59 9.90 -17.97 -0.33
C GLY A 59 9.98 -17.80 1.18
N ASP A 60 9.61 -16.63 1.69
CA ASP A 60 9.63 -16.30 3.11
C ASP A 60 8.54 -15.27 3.40
N TRP A 61 7.83 -15.44 4.52
CA TRP A 61 6.82 -14.48 4.94
C TRP A 61 7.43 -13.21 5.55
N ARG A 62 8.71 -13.26 5.94
CA ARG A 62 9.42 -12.10 6.49
C ARG A 62 9.99 -11.27 5.36
N LEU A 63 9.57 -10.01 5.29
CA LEU A 63 10.04 -9.05 4.29
C LEU A 63 10.94 -8.00 4.94
N GLU A 64 11.87 -8.45 5.77
CA GLU A 64 12.67 -7.64 6.69
C GLU A 64 13.62 -6.65 6.01
N ASN A 65 13.99 -6.88 4.75
CA ASN A 65 14.88 -6.01 3.99
C ASN A 65 14.16 -5.27 2.86
N CYS A 66 12.84 -5.22 2.92
CA CYS A 66 12.04 -4.67 1.84
C CYS A 66 11.52 -3.27 2.16
N THR A 67 11.17 -2.55 1.09
CA THR A 67 10.43 -1.28 1.17
C THR A 67 9.12 -1.44 0.41
N LEU A 68 8.04 -1.02 1.02
CA LEU A 68 6.72 -0.97 0.37
C LEU A 68 6.46 0.47 -0.10
N PHE A 69 6.13 0.61 -1.38
CA PHE A 69 5.62 1.86 -1.95
C PHE A 69 4.14 1.67 -2.21
N VAL A 70 3.31 2.59 -1.75
CA VAL A 70 1.87 2.55 -1.95
C VAL A 70 1.32 3.93 -2.24
N THR A 71 0.38 4.04 -3.15
CA THR A 71 -0.10 5.35 -3.61
C THR A 71 -1.01 6.06 -2.61
N LEU A 72 -1.61 5.31 -1.69
CA LEU A 72 -2.49 5.85 -0.64
C LEU A 72 -2.01 5.35 0.72
N GLU A 73 -2.13 6.19 1.73
CA GLU A 73 -1.79 5.82 3.11
C GLU A 73 -2.51 4.52 3.50
N PRO A 74 -1.79 3.51 4.04
CA PRO A 74 -2.40 2.23 4.41
C PRO A 74 -3.48 2.36 5.47
N CYS A 75 -4.56 1.59 5.32
CA CYS A 75 -5.60 1.47 6.33
C CYS A 75 -5.15 0.54 7.48
N VAL A 76 -5.99 0.39 8.50
CA VAL A 76 -5.68 -0.45 9.69
C VAL A 76 -5.35 -1.90 9.28
N MET A 77 -6.14 -2.48 8.36
CA MET A 77 -5.92 -3.85 7.89
C MET A 77 -4.54 -4.00 7.24
N CYS A 78 -4.21 -3.09 6.31
CA CYS A 78 -2.94 -3.15 5.58
C CYS A 78 -1.76 -2.80 6.48
N ALA A 79 -1.90 -1.83 7.36
CA ALA A 79 -0.86 -1.47 8.33
C ALA A 79 -0.55 -2.67 9.24
N GLY A 80 -1.58 -3.38 9.70
CA GLY A 80 -1.41 -4.61 10.47
C GLY A 80 -0.65 -5.68 9.70
N ALA A 81 -0.97 -5.86 8.42
CA ALA A 81 -0.27 -6.82 7.56
C ALA A 81 1.19 -6.44 7.33
N ILE A 82 1.48 -5.14 7.17
CA ILE A 82 2.85 -4.62 7.03
C ILE A 82 3.68 -4.95 8.26
N VAL A 83 3.13 -4.71 9.44
CA VAL A 83 3.79 -5.04 10.71
C VAL A 83 3.99 -6.56 10.82
N ALA A 84 2.96 -7.35 10.49
CA ALA A 84 3.03 -8.80 10.54
C ALA A 84 4.10 -9.38 9.59
N ALA A 85 4.25 -8.77 8.41
CA ALA A 85 5.27 -9.16 7.42
C ALA A 85 6.67 -8.62 7.75
N ARG A 86 6.79 -7.78 8.78
CA ARG A 86 8.04 -7.17 9.23
C ARG A 86 8.71 -6.29 8.20
N ILE A 87 7.93 -5.59 7.40
CA ILE A 87 8.45 -4.61 6.44
C ILE A 87 8.98 -3.40 7.22
N PRO A 88 10.27 -3.05 7.08
CA PRO A 88 10.85 -1.98 7.91
C PRO A 88 10.59 -0.57 7.40
N LYS A 89 10.15 -0.41 6.15
CA LYS A 89 9.99 0.91 5.55
C LYS A 89 8.80 0.97 4.60
N VAL A 90 7.99 2.01 4.76
CA VAL A 90 6.84 2.30 3.91
C VAL A 90 6.93 3.71 3.38
N VAL A 91 6.77 3.86 2.07
CA VAL A 91 6.67 5.14 1.38
C VAL A 91 5.26 5.24 0.81
N PHE A 92 4.50 6.27 1.18
CA PHE A 92 3.15 6.42 0.62
C PHE A 92 2.93 7.77 -0.05
N GLY A 93 1.93 7.81 -0.92
CA GLY A 93 1.57 9.00 -1.67
C GLY A 93 0.57 9.86 -0.90
N ALA A 94 -0.70 9.77 -1.25
CA ALA A 94 -1.75 10.59 -0.66
C ALA A 94 -2.07 10.16 0.78
N PHE A 95 -2.39 11.14 1.62
CA PHE A 95 -2.89 10.88 2.98
C PHE A 95 -4.35 10.44 2.93
N ASP A 96 -4.75 9.59 3.87
CA ASP A 96 -6.14 9.21 4.07
C ASP A 96 -6.57 9.65 5.47
N GLU A 97 -7.17 10.83 5.57
CA GLU A 97 -7.55 11.42 6.86
C GLU A 97 -8.66 10.66 7.58
N ARG A 98 -9.44 9.86 6.86
CA ARG A 98 -10.57 9.13 7.42
C ARG A 98 -10.16 7.83 8.10
N VAL A 99 -9.33 7.04 7.43
CA VAL A 99 -8.99 5.68 7.89
C VAL A 99 -7.50 5.35 7.77
N GLY A 100 -6.67 6.32 7.41
CA GLY A 100 -5.23 6.10 7.28
C GLY A 100 -4.61 5.71 8.62
N ALA A 101 -3.78 4.68 8.61
CA ALA A 101 -3.19 4.10 9.81
C ALA A 101 -1.68 4.24 9.88
N ALA A 102 -1.12 5.19 9.13
CA ALA A 102 0.30 5.54 9.14
C ALA A 102 0.50 6.99 9.62
N GLY A 103 -0.35 7.46 10.51
CA GLY A 103 -0.25 8.75 11.15
C GLY A 103 -1.47 9.65 11.05
N SER A 104 -2.39 9.43 10.09
CA SER A 104 -3.55 10.31 9.91
C SER A 104 -4.64 10.06 10.97
N ALA A 105 -5.41 8.96 10.85
CA ALA A 105 -6.44 8.63 11.81
C ALA A 105 -5.90 7.73 12.93
N TYR A 106 -5.00 6.84 12.57
CA TYR A 106 -4.34 5.90 13.48
C TYR A 106 -2.86 5.87 13.16
N ASP A 107 -2.04 5.33 14.06
CA ASP A 107 -0.61 5.16 13.80
C ASP A 107 -0.16 3.74 14.16
N ILE A 108 -0.63 2.78 13.38
CA ILE A 108 -0.33 1.36 13.58
C ILE A 108 1.13 1.06 13.24
N LEU A 109 1.67 1.69 12.18
CA LEU A 109 3.02 1.41 11.71
C LEU A 109 4.11 1.80 12.73
N ARG A 110 3.85 2.80 13.56
CA ARG A 110 4.82 3.26 14.56
C ARG A 110 4.41 2.93 15.99
N ASP A 111 3.42 2.07 16.17
CA ASP A 111 3.00 1.63 17.49
C ASP A 111 3.95 0.56 18.02
N SER A 112 4.80 0.93 18.98
CA SER A 112 5.82 0.03 19.54
C SER A 112 5.26 -1.19 20.28
N ARG A 113 3.97 -1.15 20.63
CA ARG A 113 3.31 -2.30 21.26
C ARG A 113 3.06 -3.44 20.27
N LEU A 114 3.04 -3.13 18.98
CA LEU A 114 2.73 -4.11 17.93
C LEU A 114 3.99 -4.73 17.31
N GLY A 115 5.16 -4.17 17.56
CA GLY A 115 6.41 -4.66 17.04
C GLY A 115 7.42 -3.54 16.85
N LYS A 116 8.45 -3.80 16.06
CA LYS A 116 9.46 -2.79 15.76
C LYS A 116 8.82 -1.70 14.89
N PRO A 117 8.94 -0.43 15.27
CA PRO A 117 8.36 0.67 14.49
C PRO A 117 8.87 0.70 13.04
N VAL A 118 7.94 0.97 12.12
CA VAL A 118 8.23 1.07 10.69
C VAL A 118 8.64 2.51 10.36
N GLU A 119 9.68 2.68 9.55
CA GLU A 119 10.04 3.97 9.00
C GLU A 119 8.99 4.37 7.98
N VAL A 120 8.37 5.55 8.13
CA VAL A 120 7.31 6.03 7.26
C VAL A 120 7.75 7.30 6.55
N ILE A 121 7.70 7.28 5.22
CA ILE A 121 7.98 8.45 4.37
C ILE A 121 6.69 8.82 3.64
N PRO A 122 5.98 9.87 4.09
CA PRO A 122 4.69 10.25 3.50
C PRO A 122 4.84 11.24 2.35
N GLY A 123 3.78 11.36 1.56
CA GLY A 123 3.61 12.47 0.63
C GLY A 123 4.40 12.37 -0.68
N VAL A 124 4.94 11.21 -1.01
CA VAL A 124 5.70 11.04 -2.26
C VAL A 124 4.72 10.91 -3.43
N LEU A 125 4.78 11.87 -4.36
CA LEU A 125 3.83 11.99 -5.48
C LEU A 125 2.37 12.03 -4.99
N ALA A 126 2.16 12.71 -3.88
CA ALA A 126 0.85 12.78 -3.22
C ALA A 126 -0.22 13.43 -4.12
N GLU A 127 0.15 14.45 -4.90
CA GLU A 127 -0.80 15.13 -5.78
C GLU A 127 -1.30 14.22 -6.89
N GLU A 128 -0.42 13.45 -7.51
CA GLU A 128 -0.76 12.49 -8.57
C GLU A 128 -1.66 11.39 -8.02
N SER A 129 -1.37 10.88 -6.83
CA SER A 129 -2.20 9.88 -6.17
C SER A 129 -3.58 10.43 -5.82
N ALA A 130 -3.62 11.63 -5.26
CA ALA A 130 -4.88 12.29 -4.91
C ALA A 130 -5.74 12.57 -6.15
N GLN A 131 -5.10 12.91 -7.27
CA GLN A 131 -5.83 13.19 -8.52
C GLN A 131 -6.50 11.92 -9.06
N LEU A 132 -5.82 10.77 -9.01
CA LEU A 132 -6.42 9.50 -9.42
C LEU A 132 -7.66 9.17 -8.58
N LEU A 133 -7.59 9.39 -7.28
CA LEU A 133 -8.70 9.14 -6.37
C LEU A 133 -9.87 10.11 -6.64
N LYS A 134 -9.55 11.38 -6.83
CA LYS A 134 -10.54 12.41 -7.13
C LYS A 134 -11.28 12.09 -8.42
N ASP A 135 -10.57 11.76 -9.48
CA ASP A 135 -11.15 11.44 -10.78
C ASP A 135 -12.05 10.21 -10.66
N PHE A 136 -11.64 9.20 -9.93
CA PHE A 136 -12.44 8.00 -9.70
C PHE A 136 -13.77 8.32 -9.01
N PHE A 137 -13.72 9.08 -7.91
CA PHE A 137 -14.94 9.40 -7.16
C PHE A 137 -15.86 10.36 -7.91
N GLU A 138 -15.33 11.26 -8.71
CA GLU A 138 -16.13 12.14 -9.57
C GLU A 138 -16.90 11.35 -10.63
N GLN A 139 -16.27 10.34 -11.23
CA GLN A 139 -16.93 9.48 -12.21
C GLN A 139 -18.04 8.62 -11.62
N LYS A 140 -18.02 8.36 -10.31
CA LYS A 140 -19.04 7.57 -9.62
C LYS A 140 -20.27 8.39 -9.20
N ARG A 141 -20.19 9.70 -9.27
CA ARG A 141 -21.34 10.56 -8.91
C ARG A 141 -22.38 10.52 -10.02
N PRO A 142 -23.68 10.39 -9.65
CA PRO A 142 -24.78 10.45 -10.62
C PRO A 142 -24.93 11.85 -11.23
#